data_79e03d1d101e9773c8bf44a3ace9b6c5
#
_entry.id   79e03d1d101e9773c8bf44a3ace9b6c5
#
_cell.length_a   1.000
_cell.length_b   1.000
_cell.length_c   1.000
_cell.angle_alpha   90.00
_cell.angle_beta   90.00
_cell.angle_gamma   90.00
#
_symmetry.space_group_name_H-M   'P 1'
#
loop_
_entity.id
_entity.type
_entity.pdbx_description
1 polymer ?
#
loop_
_entity_poly.entity_id
_entity_poly.type
_entity_poly.pdbx_seq_one_letter_code
_entity_poly.pdbx_strand_id
1 'polypeptide(L)'
;MTLALLLAPVLALAAGCSGSGHKQTRRDVYMNLMTPLERSTFLFLEASDKPVSIQMAYLQEIGVYQKWVEVPKSMQESVLRREVKEGMAPLQVQMAWGKPAEQRDETLPAERAEGHTKTIWEYGLRAQKVGDSGYERSVCFFDDRVLWVRKSR
;
A
#
# COMPACT_ATOMS: atom_id res chain seq x y z
N MET A 1 60.52 31.10 13.28
CA MET A 1 59.81 30.27 12.26
C MET A 1 58.74 29.44 13.00
N THR A 2 57.51 29.92 12.99
CA THR A 2 56.39 29.30 13.72
C THR A 2 55.43 28.71 12.70
N LEU A 3 55.31 27.39 12.68
CA LEU A 3 54.46 26.63 11.77
C LEU A 3 53.05 26.56 12.41
N ALA A 4 52.08 27.26 11.81
CA ALA A 4 50.68 27.20 12.21
C ALA A 4 50.00 26.03 11.51
N LEU A 5 49.60 25.02 12.31
CA LEU A 5 48.83 23.85 11.85
C LEU A 5 47.34 24.28 11.77
N LEU A 6 46.81 24.41 10.53
CA LEU A 6 45.41 24.61 10.29
C LEU A 6 44.68 23.27 10.38
N LEU A 7 43.94 23.07 11.47
CA LEU A 7 42.92 22.00 11.58
C LEU A 7 41.67 22.44 10.86
N ALA A 8 41.35 21.77 9.73
CA ALA A 8 40.06 21.90 9.06
C ALA A 8 39.04 20.98 9.77
N PRO A 9 37.85 21.50 10.10
CA PRO A 9 36.79 20.63 10.62
C PRO A 9 36.17 19.83 9.47
N VAL A 10 36.25 18.50 9.57
CA VAL A 10 35.50 17.57 8.71
C VAL A 10 34.02 17.67 9.11
N LEU A 11 33.23 18.39 8.33
CA LEU A 11 31.78 18.33 8.39
C LEU A 11 31.33 16.96 7.90
N ALA A 12 30.99 16.07 8.82
CA ALA A 12 30.26 14.85 8.54
C ALA A 12 28.83 15.22 8.09
N LEU A 13 28.62 15.25 6.78
CA LEU A 13 27.27 15.25 6.18
C LEU A 13 26.60 13.92 6.52
N ALA A 14 25.83 13.90 7.60
CA ALA A 14 24.88 12.84 7.85
C ALA A 14 23.82 12.91 6.73
N ALA A 15 24.05 12.14 5.67
CA ALA A 15 23.02 11.85 4.68
C ALA A 15 21.92 11.04 5.35
N GLY A 16 20.97 11.74 5.95
CA GLY A 16 19.71 11.17 6.39
C GLY A 16 18.99 10.65 5.14
N CYS A 17 19.06 9.36 4.90
CA CYS A 17 18.14 8.67 4.00
C CYS A 17 16.75 8.73 4.62
N SER A 18 16.09 9.89 4.55
CA SER A 18 14.65 9.99 4.63
C SER A 18 14.13 9.31 3.36
N GLY A 19 13.76 8.02 3.48
CA GLY A 19 13.01 7.33 2.45
C GLY A 19 11.77 8.16 2.14
N SER A 20 11.83 8.99 1.10
CA SER A 20 10.71 9.74 0.58
C SER A 20 9.70 8.72 0.06
N GLY A 21 8.82 8.26 0.94
CA GLY A 21 7.68 7.43 0.55
C GLY A 21 6.90 8.21 -0.49
N HIS A 22 7.06 7.82 -1.75
CA HIS A 22 6.40 8.50 -2.87
C HIS A 22 4.89 8.47 -2.64
N LYS A 23 4.30 9.64 -2.39
CA LYS A 23 2.86 9.77 -2.18
C LYS A 23 2.16 9.34 -3.46
N GLN A 24 1.28 8.34 -3.38
CA GLN A 24 0.50 7.93 -4.55
C GLN A 24 -0.59 8.95 -4.87
N THR A 25 -1.01 8.97 -6.13
CA THR A 25 -2.11 9.79 -6.63
C THR A 25 -3.45 9.05 -6.46
N ARG A 26 -4.59 9.76 -6.61
CA ARG A 26 -5.90 9.10 -6.68
C ARG A 26 -5.98 8.11 -7.85
N ARG A 27 -5.33 8.44 -8.97
CA ARG A 27 -5.24 7.53 -10.12
C ARG A 27 -4.61 6.19 -9.72
N ASP A 28 -3.52 6.22 -8.95
CA ASP A 28 -2.86 4.99 -8.48
C ASP A 28 -3.79 4.18 -7.56
N VAL A 29 -4.57 4.85 -6.70
CA VAL A 29 -5.59 4.20 -5.86
C VAL A 29 -6.63 3.49 -6.71
N TYR A 30 -7.15 4.15 -7.75
CA TYR A 30 -8.11 3.54 -8.69
C TYR A 30 -7.50 2.32 -9.39
N MET A 31 -6.25 2.45 -9.87
CA MET A 31 -5.53 1.34 -10.50
C MET A 31 -5.32 0.15 -9.55
N ASN A 32 -5.14 0.38 -8.26
CA ASN A 32 -5.02 -0.68 -7.26
C ASN A 32 -6.32 -1.47 -7.04
N LEU A 33 -7.46 -0.87 -7.33
CA LEU A 33 -8.79 -1.49 -7.18
C LEU A 33 -9.28 -2.21 -8.43
N MET A 34 -8.76 -1.84 -9.60
CA MET A 34 -9.19 -2.38 -10.89
C MET A 34 -8.71 -3.81 -11.11
N THR A 35 -9.54 -4.59 -11.79
CA THR A 35 -9.13 -5.83 -12.45
C THR A 35 -8.17 -5.54 -13.61
N PRO A 36 -7.42 -6.53 -14.12
CA PRO A 36 -6.55 -6.32 -15.28
C PRO A 36 -7.29 -5.77 -16.51
N LEU A 37 -8.52 -6.24 -16.77
CA LEU A 37 -9.34 -5.78 -17.90
C LEU A 37 -9.79 -4.34 -17.71
N GLU A 38 -10.33 -3.99 -16.55
CA GLU A 38 -10.76 -2.61 -16.24
C GLU A 38 -9.57 -1.64 -16.33
N ARG A 39 -8.40 -2.06 -15.86
CA ARG A 39 -7.17 -1.27 -15.97
C ARG A 39 -6.77 -1.02 -17.42
N SER A 40 -6.81 -2.04 -18.26
CA SER A 40 -6.52 -1.91 -19.69
C SER A 40 -7.49 -0.95 -20.37
N THR A 41 -8.78 -1.05 -20.07
CA THR A 41 -9.82 -0.16 -20.60
C THR A 41 -9.59 1.29 -20.15
N PHE A 42 -9.28 1.50 -18.87
CA PHE A 42 -9.01 2.84 -18.33
C PHE A 42 -7.78 3.47 -18.98
N LEU A 43 -6.67 2.71 -19.11
CA LEU A 43 -5.47 3.18 -19.80
C LEU A 43 -5.72 3.51 -21.28
N PHE A 44 -6.56 2.72 -21.96
CA PHE A 44 -6.98 3.02 -23.34
C PHE A 44 -7.76 4.35 -23.43
N LEU A 45 -8.68 4.61 -22.48
CA LEU A 45 -9.42 5.87 -22.43
C LEU A 45 -8.49 7.07 -22.18
N GLU A 46 -7.49 6.92 -21.30
CA GLU A 46 -6.47 7.96 -21.08
C GLU A 46 -5.64 8.24 -22.32
N ALA A 47 -5.21 7.18 -23.04
CA ALA A 47 -4.38 7.32 -24.24
C ALA A 47 -5.15 7.81 -25.49
N SER A 48 -6.49 7.75 -25.48
CA SER A 48 -7.33 8.05 -26.65
C SER A 48 -7.76 9.52 -26.75
N ASP A 49 -7.11 10.43 -26.02
CA ASP A 49 -7.48 11.86 -25.95
C ASP A 49 -8.97 12.12 -25.64
N LYS A 50 -9.62 11.16 -24.97
CA LYS A 50 -11.01 11.32 -24.59
C LYS A 50 -11.13 12.34 -23.44
N PRO A 51 -12.23 13.11 -23.41
CA PRO A 51 -12.47 14.03 -22.30
C PRO A 51 -12.41 13.35 -20.94
N VAL A 52 -11.88 14.05 -19.95
CA VAL A 52 -11.80 13.55 -18.56
C VAL A 52 -13.15 13.08 -18.02
N SER A 53 -14.26 13.68 -18.50
CA SER A 53 -15.62 13.27 -18.15
C SER A 53 -15.93 11.81 -18.52
N ILE A 54 -15.39 11.31 -19.64
CA ILE A 54 -15.57 9.91 -20.05
C ILE A 54 -14.78 8.98 -19.14
N GLN A 55 -13.55 9.36 -18.77
CA GLN A 55 -12.73 8.61 -17.80
C GLN A 55 -13.43 8.54 -16.45
N MET A 56 -13.99 9.67 -15.98
CA MET A 56 -14.73 9.72 -14.72
C MET A 56 -16.03 8.91 -14.77
N ALA A 57 -16.77 8.95 -15.87
CA ALA A 57 -17.97 8.13 -16.06
C ALA A 57 -17.62 6.63 -15.98
N TYR A 58 -16.54 6.21 -16.61
CA TYR A 58 -16.06 4.83 -16.52
C TYR A 58 -15.70 4.42 -15.09
N LEU A 59 -14.97 5.28 -14.34
CA LEU A 59 -14.66 5.02 -12.93
C LEU A 59 -15.88 4.89 -12.03
N GLN A 60 -16.94 5.64 -12.36
CA GLN A 60 -18.24 5.55 -11.67
C GLN A 60 -18.97 4.25 -12.05
N GLU A 61 -18.99 3.90 -13.33
CA GLU A 61 -19.63 2.68 -13.85
C GLU A 61 -19.07 1.42 -13.22
N ILE A 62 -17.73 1.29 -13.12
CA ILE A 62 -17.07 0.15 -12.46
C ILE A 62 -17.06 0.25 -10.92
N GLY A 63 -17.64 1.31 -10.35
CA GLY A 63 -17.77 1.51 -8.90
C GLY A 63 -16.47 1.85 -8.14
N VAL A 64 -15.36 2.02 -8.83
CA VAL A 64 -14.05 2.32 -8.20
C VAL A 64 -14.05 3.72 -7.61
N TYR A 65 -14.64 4.70 -8.29
CA TYR A 65 -14.80 6.06 -7.77
C TYR A 65 -15.59 6.08 -6.47
N GLN A 66 -16.72 5.34 -6.42
CA GLN A 66 -17.58 5.30 -5.25
C GLN A 66 -16.86 4.72 -4.04
N LYS A 67 -16.15 3.59 -4.22
CA LYS A 67 -15.32 2.99 -3.16
C LYS A 67 -14.33 3.99 -2.55
N TRP A 68 -13.73 4.86 -3.37
CA TRP A 68 -12.82 5.89 -2.88
C TRP A 68 -13.53 6.99 -2.07
N VAL A 69 -14.68 7.46 -2.57
CA VAL A 69 -15.45 8.54 -1.91
C VAL A 69 -15.99 8.10 -0.55
N GLU A 70 -16.31 6.81 -0.38
CA GLU A 70 -16.78 6.23 0.89
C GLU A 70 -15.68 6.10 1.95
N VAL A 71 -14.41 6.20 1.57
CA VAL A 71 -13.31 6.15 2.55
C VAL A 71 -13.31 7.43 3.39
N PRO A 72 -13.30 7.35 4.73
CA PRO A 72 -13.21 8.53 5.60
C PRO A 72 -11.99 9.39 5.25
N LYS A 73 -12.14 10.71 5.26
CA LYS A 73 -11.06 11.65 4.87
C LYS A 73 -9.76 11.42 5.64
N SER A 74 -9.84 11.10 6.94
CA SER A 74 -8.69 10.77 7.77
C SER A 74 -7.91 9.55 7.27
N MET A 75 -8.60 8.57 6.67
CA MET A 75 -7.99 7.39 6.09
C MET A 75 -7.51 7.61 4.66
N GLN A 76 -8.17 8.50 3.89
CA GLN A 76 -7.73 8.83 2.53
C GLN A 76 -6.29 9.34 2.51
N GLU A 77 -5.89 10.16 3.47
CA GLU A 77 -4.52 10.66 3.54
C GLU A 77 -3.51 9.53 3.82
N SER A 78 -3.82 8.62 4.73
CA SER A 78 -2.98 7.45 4.99
C SER A 78 -2.86 6.55 3.75
N VAL A 79 -3.97 6.31 3.04
CA VAL A 79 -3.97 5.58 1.77
C VAL A 79 -3.05 6.26 0.75
N LEU A 80 -3.17 7.58 0.55
CA LEU A 80 -2.33 8.33 -0.39
C LEU A 80 -0.85 8.31 -0.01
N ARG A 81 -0.51 8.20 1.27
CA ARG A 81 0.85 8.03 1.74
C ARG A 81 1.35 6.58 1.68
N ARG A 82 0.52 5.63 1.22
CA ARG A 82 0.78 4.19 1.26
C ARG A 82 1.05 3.68 2.69
N GLU A 83 0.42 4.29 3.67
CA GLU A 83 0.50 3.89 5.06
C GLU A 83 -0.67 2.98 5.40
N VAL A 84 -0.34 1.76 5.82
CA VAL A 84 -1.33 0.83 6.39
C VAL A 84 -1.20 0.87 7.89
N LYS A 85 -2.34 1.01 8.57
CA LYS A 85 -2.43 1.17 10.03
C LYS A 85 -3.45 0.17 10.60
N GLU A 86 -3.30 -0.11 11.89
CA GLU A 86 -4.29 -0.90 12.63
C GLU A 86 -5.71 -0.31 12.49
N GLY A 87 -6.69 -1.18 12.45
CA GLY A 87 -8.10 -0.82 12.26
C GLY A 87 -8.54 -0.55 10.83
N MET A 88 -7.62 -0.47 9.85
CA MET A 88 -8.00 -0.35 8.43
C MET A 88 -8.73 -1.60 7.94
N ALA A 89 -9.74 -1.40 7.08
CA ALA A 89 -10.42 -2.49 6.38
C ALA A 89 -9.58 -3.03 5.21
N PRO A 90 -9.80 -4.28 4.76
CA PRO A 90 -9.08 -4.88 3.62
C PRO A 90 -9.12 -4.01 2.36
N LEU A 91 -10.25 -3.38 2.04
CA LEU A 91 -10.39 -2.47 0.92
C LEU A 91 -9.42 -1.27 1.00
N GLN A 92 -9.24 -0.69 2.18
CA GLN A 92 -8.33 0.44 2.40
C GLN A 92 -6.86 0.02 2.25
N VAL A 93 -6.52 -1.19 2.70
CA VAL A 93 -5.19 -1.78 2.51
C VAL A 93 -4.93 -2.04 1.03
N GLN A 94 -5.91 -2.57 0.29
CA GLN A 94 -5.80 -2.76 -1.16
C GLN A 94 -5.65 -1.42 -1.89
N MET A 95 -6.34 -0.37 -1.47
CA MET A 95 -6.17 0.98 -2.01
C MET A 95 -4.74 1.50 -1.82
N ALA A 96 -4.15 1.24 -0.65
CA ALA A 96 -2.82 1.72 -0.30
C ALA A 96 -1.69 0.94 -0.99
N TRP A 97 -1.79 -0.39 -1.04
CA TRP A 97 -0.71 -1.29 -1.47
C TRP A 97 -1.02 -2.13 -2.70
N GLY A 98 -2.27 -2.10 -3.19
CA GLY A 98 -2.75 -2.96 -4.28
C GLY A 98 -3.17 -4.34 -3.78
N LYS A 99 -3.32 -5.28 -4.72
CA LYS A 99 -3.66 -6.67 -4.42
C LYS A 99 -2.45 -7.36 -3.77
N PRO A 100 -2.67 -8.17 -2.72
CA PRO A 100 -1.61 -8.98 -2.15
C PRO A 100 -1.14 -10.05 -3.16
N ALA A 101 0.11 -10.47 -3.02
CA ALA A 101 0.66 -11.59 -3.80
C ALA A 101 0.06 -12.93 -3.33
N GLU A 102 -0.21 -13.03 -2.01
CA GLU A 102 -0.81 -14.22 -1.40
C GLU A 102 -1.77 -13.80 -0.29
N GLN A 103 -2.80 -14.62 -0.08
CA GLN A 103 -3.74 -14.50 1.04
C GLN A 103 -3.84 -15.88 1.71
N ARG A 104 -3.70 -15.90 3.03
CA ARG A 104 -3.79 -17.12 3.83
C ARG A 104 -4.82 -16.96 4.94
N ASP A 105 -5.71 -17.93 5.06
CA ASP A 105 -6.60 -18.06 6.22
C ASP A 105 -5.81 -18.71 7.37
N GLU A 106 -5.65 -17.99 8.46
CA GLU A 106 -4.99 -18.45 9.68
C GLU A 106 -5.95 -18.48 10.88
N THR A 107 -7.24 -18.54 10.61
CA THR A 107 -8.27 -18.66 11.65
C THR A 107 -8.13 -19.99 12.39
N LEU A 108 -7.89 -19.92 13.69
CA LEU A 108 -7.84 -21.12 14.52
C LEU A 108 -9.24 -21.75 14.65
N PRO A 109 -9.35 -23.10 14.86
CA PRO A 109 -10.64 -23.75 15.03
C PRO A 109 -11.51 -23.14 16.15
N ALA A 110 -10.90 -22.74 17.26
CA ALA A 110 -11.60 -22.08 18.35
C ALA A 110 -12.16 -20.70 17.95
N GLU A 111 -11.33 -19.86 17.28
CA GLU A 111 -11.75 -18.55 16.76
C GLU A 111 -12.91 -18.70 15.78
N ARG A 112 -12.83 -19.69 14.87
CA ARG A 112 -13.89 -20.00 13.90
C ARG A 112 -15.20 -20.44 14.56
N ALA A 113 -15.12 -21.21 15.64
CA ALA A 113 -16.29 -21.62 16.40
C ALA A 113 -16.98 -20.43 17.09
N GLU A 114 -16.24 -19.38 17.43
CA GLU A 114 -16.73 -18.12 17.98
C GLU A 114 -17.20 -17.12 16.90
N GLY A 115 -17.06 -17.46 15.62
CA GLY A 115 -17.44 -16.63 14.48
C GLY A 115 -16.39 -15.61 14.06
N HIS A 116 -15.16 -15.73 14.59
CA HIS A 116 -14.04 -14.86 14.21
C HIS A 116 -13.32 -15.36 12.97
N THR A 117 -12.65 -14.44 12.27
CA THR A 117 -11.82 -14.73 11.10
C THR A 117 -10.45 -14.09 11.24
N LYS A 118 -9.41 -14.80 10.79
CA LYS A 118 -8.05 -14.29 10.77
C LYS A 118 -7.39 -14.59 9.43
N THR A 119 -6.99 -13.52 8.71
CA THR A 119 -6.39 -13.62 7.38
C THR A 119 -5.06 -12.87 7.34
N ILE A 120 -4.06 -13.46 6.70
CA ILE A 120 -2.79 -12.79 6.42
C ILE A 120 -2.66 -12.50 4.94
N TRP A 121 -2.36 -11.25 4.61
CA TRP A 121 -2.02 -10.79 3.27
C TRP A 121 -0.53 -10.53 3.16
N GLU A 122 0.10 -11.12 2.13
CA GLU A 122 1.52 -11.03 1.86
C GLU A 122 1.79 -10.19 0.61
N TYR A 123 2.75 -9.28 0.70
CA TYR A 123 3.11 -8.32 -0.35
C TYR A 123 4.58 -8.36 -0.69
N GLY A 124 4.87 -8.30 -2.00
CA GLY A 124 6.24 -8.35 -2.53
C GLY A 124 6.87 -9.72 -2.35
N LEU A 125 7.58 -10.18 -3.37
CA LEU A 125 8.37 -11.40 -3.30
C LEU A 125 9.84 -10.98 -3.17
N ARG A 126 10.51 -11.44 -2.10
CA ARG A 126 11.97 -11.36 -1.99
C ARG A 126 12.60 -12.67 -2.43
N ALA A 127 13.82 -12.60 -2.95
CA ALA A 127 14.64 -13.80 -3.06
C ALA A 127 14.80 -14.41 -1.65
N GLN A 128 14.26 -15.62 -1.46
CA GLN A 128 14.25 -16.30 -0.17
C GLN A 128 15.67 -16.47 0.37
N LYS A 129 15.92 -15.89 1.54
CA LYS A 129 16.99 -16.37 2.41
C LYS A 129 16.39 -17.42 3.35
N VAL A 130 17.15 -18.46 3.67
CA VAL A 130 16.73 -19.53 4.59
C VAL A 130 16.21 -18.91 5.89
N GLY A 131 14.92 -19.15 6.22
CA GLY A 131 14.26 -18.63 7.41
C GLY A 131 13.48 -17.32 7.25
N ASP A 132 13.43 -16.72 6.05
CA ASP A 132 12.64 -15.52 5.75
C ASP A 132 11.29 -15.93 5.12
N SER A 133 10.21 -15.16 5.37
CA SER A 133 8.89 -15.40 4.78
C SER A 133 8.86 -15.25 3.25
N GLY A 134 9.92 -14.68 2.67
CA GLY A 134 9.99 -14.37 1.24
C GLY A 134 9.16 -13.13 0.82
N TYR A 135 8.47 -12.47 1.76
CA TYR A 135 7.65 -11.29 1.50
C TYR A 135 8.23 -10.04 2.15
N GLU A 136 8.04 -8.89 1.49
CA GLU A 136 8.53 -7.60 2.00
C GLU A 136 7.65 -7.04 3.11
N ARG A 137 6.36 -7.33 3.07
CA ARG A 137 5.34 -6.83 4.00
C ARG A 137 4.25 -7.86 4.19
N SER A 138 3.77 -7.95 5.42
CA SER A 138 2.63 -8.77 5.79
C SER A 138 1.63 -7.95 6.58
N VAL A 139 0.35 -8.19 6.34
CA VAL A 139 -0.75 -7.59 7.08
C VAL A 139 -1.64 -8.70 7.61
N CYS A 140 -1.89 -8.69 8.90
CA CYS A 140 -2.86 -9.59 9.52
C CYS A 140 -4.17 -8.84 9.74
N PHE A 141 -5.26 -9.43 9.31
CA PHE A 141 -6.62 -9.00 9.61
C PHE A 141 -7.24 -9.94 10.64
N PHE A 142 -7.98 -9.34 11.56
CA PHE A 142 -8.89 -10.05 12.47
C PHE A 142 -10.26 -9.38 12.32
N ASP A 143 -11.29 -10.16 12.01
CA ASP A 143 -12.65 -9.69 11.72
C ASP A 143 -12.66 -8.48 10.75
N ASP A 144 -11.98 -8.64 9.61
CA ASP A 144 -11.86 -7.62 8.57
C ASP A 144 -11.28 -6.27 9.03
N ARG A 145 -10.45 -6.29 10.07
CA ARG A 145 -9.68 -5.13 10.53
C ARG A 145 -8.21 -5.48 10.67
N VAL A 146 -7.36 -4.57 10.22
CA VAL A 146 -5.91 -4.72 10.41
C VAL A 146 -5.61 -4.82 11.90
N LEU A 147 -5.05 -5.95 12.31
CA LEU A 147 -4.57 -6.21 13.65
C LEU A 147 -3.11 -5.81 13.81
N TRP A 148 -2.27 -6.15 12.83
CA TRP A 148 -0.86 -5.75 12.79
C TRP A 148 -0.32 -5.67 11.37
N VAL A 149 0.76 -4.92 11.22
CA VAL A 149 1.54 -4.77 9.98
C VAL A 149 2.99 -5.12 10.28
N ARG A 150 3.57 -6.02 9.49
CA ARG A 150 4.99 -6.39 9.56
C ARG A 150 5.69 -5.98 8.28
N LYS A 151 6.86 -5.37 8.41
CA LYS A 151 7.80 -5.15 7.31
C LYS A 151 8.99 -6.06 7.55
N SER A 152 9.42 -6.82 6.54
CA SER A 152 10.67 -7.56 6.59
C SER A 152 11.84 -6.55 6.63
N ARG A 153 12.82 -6.79 7.48
CA ARG A 153 14.02 -5.95 7.61
C ARG A 153 15.09 -6.36 6.61
#